data_a1706e9e6655cdb424ac3ae5d8224026
#
_entry.id   a1706e9e6655cdb424ac3ae5d8224026
#
_cell.length_a   1.000
_cell.length_b   1.000
_cell.length_c   1.000
_cell.angle_alpha   90.00
_cell.angle_beta   90.00
_cell.angle_gamma   90.00
#
_symmetry.space_group_name_H-M   'P 1'
#
loop_
_entity.id
_entity.type
_entity.pdbx_description
1 polymer ?
#
loop_
_entity_poly.entity_id
_entity_poly.type
_entity_poly.pdbx_seq_one_letter_code
_entity_poly.pdbx_strand_id
1 'polypeptide(L)'
;MLSAIPAVFYSIGRRFSEALTNGYLIFRGAFEGVITLAESLILLTLVALTAEPAGAAQAGALPTLYRVMFEQLAAIPFAIGAAMFYWLLFRSNLVPRWLSVWGLATAPLYMGAAFARMAGLDLDWLMFPLAVQEMVLAVWLIAKGFNLEALARGAHDASPAEEPRATSRNPQVFHPAPGV
;
A
#
# COMPACT_ATOMS: atom_id res chain seq x y z
N MET A 1 6.29 3.23 -11.88
CA MET A 1 5.10 4.05 -11.55
C MET A 1 4.27 3.50 -10.39
N LEU A 2 4.10 2.21 -10.24
CA LEU A 2 3.27 1.60 -9.17
C LEU A 2 3.77 1.91 -7.74
N SER A 3 5.09 1.98 -7.53
CA SER A 3 5.70 2.27 -6.21
C SER A 3 5.45 3.69 -5.68
N ALA A 4 4.97 4.62 -6.51
CA ALA A 4 4.65 5.98 -6.09
C ALA A 4 3.31 6.08 -5.34
N ILE A 5 2.36 5.17 -5.61
CA ILE A 5 1.02 5.18 -4.99
C ILE A 5 1.09 5.06 -3.46
N PRO A 6 1.87 4.10 -2.89
CA PRO A 6 2.04 4.00 -1.45
C PRO A 6 2.62 5.26 -0.80
N ALA A 7 3.58 5.92 -1.48
CA ALA A 7 4.21 7.14 -0.97
C ALA A 7 3.22 8.32 -0.93
N VAL A 8 2.41 8.48 -1.97
CA VAL A 8 1.37 9.52 -2.02
C VAL A 8 0.27 9.25 -0.99
N PHE A 9 -0.14 7.98 -0.84
CA PHE A 9 -1.15 7.58 0.12
C PHE A 9 -0.67 7.66 1.58
N TYR A 10 0.63 7.63 1.81
CA TYR A 10 1.23 7.63 3.15
C TYR A 10 0.75 8.79 4.03
N SER A 11 0.71 10.00 3.49
CA SER A 11 0.29 11.20 4.23
C SER A 11 -1.17 11.14 4.72
N ILE A 12 -2.02 10.41 4.02
CA ILE A 12 -3.42 10.20 4.36
C ILE A 12 -3.55 8.99 5.30
N GLY A 13 -2.97 7.87 4.93
CA GLY A 13 -3.12 6.59 5.62
C GLY A 13 -2.62 6.61 7.07
N ARG A 14 -1.49 7.27 7.33
CA ARG A 14 -0.90 7.36 8.68
C ARG A 14 -1.82 8.02 9.71
N ARG A 15 -2.78 8.86 9.27
CA ARG A 15 -3.76 9.49 10.15
C ARG A 15 -4.75 8.50 10.76
N PHE A 16 -4.94 7.35 10.11
CA PHE A 16 -5.88 6.31 10.54
C PHE A 16 -5.17 5.12 11.20
N SER A 17 -4.00 4.73 10.67
CA SER A 17 -3.17 3.67 11.26
C SER A 17 -1.76 3.74 10.69
N GLU A 18 -0.82 4.13 11.52
CA GLU A 18 0.60 4.20 11.14
C GLU A 18 1.16 2.82 10.81
N ALA A 19 0.85 1.80 11.62
CA ALA A 19 1.34 0.43 11.40
C ALA A 19 0.88 -0.16 10.06
N LEU A 20 -0.41 0.00 9.71
CA LEU A 20 -0.94 -0.51 8.44
C LEU A 20 -0.37 0.27 7.25
N THR A 21 -0.19 1.58 7.40
CA THR A 21 0.35 2.43 6.34
C THR A 21 1.83 2.13 6.09
N ASN A 22 2.61 1.93 7.15
CA ASN A 22 4.00 1.51 7.04
C ASN A 22 4.11 0.11 6.42
N GLY A 23 3.27 -0.83 6.85
CA GLY A 23 3.20 -2.17 6.25
C GLY A 23 2.87 -2.11 4.76
N TYR A 24 1.87 -1.34 4.36
CA TYR A 24 1.53 -1.12 2.96
C TYR A 24 2.69 -0.50 2.17
N LEU A 25 3.37 0.52 2.71
CA LEU A 25 4.53 1.15 2.07
C LEU A 25 5.68 0.15 1.88
N ILE A 26 5.95 -0.71 2.87
CA ILE A 26 7.00 -1.71 2.80
C ILE A 26 6.64 -2.76 1.73
N PHE A 27 5.48 -3.39 1.82
CA PHE A 27 5.12 -4.49 0.93
C PHE A 27 4.85 -4.02 -0.51
N ARG A 28 4.09 -2.95 -0.69
CA ARG A 28 3.69 -2.42 -2.00
C ARG A 28 4.70 -1.43 -2.59
N GLY A 29 5.45 -0.73 -1.76
CA GLY A 29 6.47 0.23 -2.21
C GLY A 29 7.86 -0.41 -2.31
N ALA A 30 8.42 -0.86 -1.18
CA ALA A 30 9.80 -1.32 -1.14
C ALA A 30 9.97 -2.71 -1.78
N PHE A 31 9.23 -3.74 -1.34
CA PHE A 31 9.38 -5.10 -1.87
C PHE A 31 9.02 -5.18 -3.36
N GLU A 32 7.87 -4.65 -3.75
CA GLU A 32 7.47 -4.65 -5.16
C GLU A 32 8.42 -3.81 -6.02
N GLY A 33 8.92 -2.69 -5.50
CA GLY A 33 9.92 -1.85 -6.18
C GLY A 33 11.23 -2.60 -6.44
N VAL A 34 11.75 -3.32 -5.46
CA VAL A 34 12.97 -4.14 -5.60
C VAL A 34 12.77 -5.27 -6.62
N ILE A 35 11.62 -5.97 -6.54
CA ILE A 35 11.29 -7.03 -7.50
C ILE A 35 11.20 -6.46 -8.93
N THR A 36 10.51 -5.34 -9.13
CA THR A 36 10.37 -4.70 -10.44
C THR A 36 11.72 -4.25 -11.01
N LEU A 37 12.64 -3.76 -10.16
CA LEU A 37 14.01 -3.47 -10.59
C LEU A 37 14.76 -4.72 -11.03
N ALA A 38 14.67 -5.82 -10.27
CA ALA A 38 15.28 -7.10 -10.64
C ALA A 38 14.71 -7.64 -11.97
N GLU A 39 13.40 -7.59 -12.16
CA GLU A 39 12.74 -7.95 -13.42
C GLU A 39 13.23 -7.12 -14.59
N SER A 40 13.34 -5.80 -14.40
CA SER A 40 13.84 -4.87 -15.42
C SER A 40 15.27 -5.19 -15.83
N LEU A 41 16.13 -5.54 -14.87
CA LEU A 41 17.52 -5.96 -15.14
C LEU A 41 17.56 -7.28 -15.92
N ILE A 42 16.72 -8.25 -15.56
CA ILE A 42 16.63 -9.54 -16.29
C ILE A 42 16.19 -9.28 -17.75
N LEU A 43 15.17 -8.46 -17.96
CA LEU A 43 14.69 -8.12 -19.32
C LEU A 43 15.75 -7.38 -20.14
N LEU A 44 16.44 -6.39 -19.55
CA LEU A 44 17.50 -5.66 -20.22
C LEU A 44 18.66 -6.59 -20.61
N THR A 45 19.04 -7.52 -19.70
CA THR A 45 20.07 -8.53 -19.97
C THR A 45 19.62 -9.46 -21.09
N LEU A 46 18.37 -9.89 -21.10
CA LEU A 46 17.83 -10.75 -22.16
C LEU A 46 17.87 -10.03 -23.52
N VAL A 47 17.46 -8.76 -23.57
CA VAL A 47 17.53 -7.95 -24.80
C VAL A 47 19.00 -7.81 -25.28
N ALA A 48 19.92 -7.52 -24.38
CA ALA A 48 21.35 -7.39 -24.71
C ALA A 48 21.92 -8.71 -25.29
N LEU A 49 21.62 -9.84 -24.65
CA LEU A 49 22.07 -11.15 -25.12
C LEU A 49 21.48 -11.54 -26.46
N THR A 50 20.21 -11.23 -26.73
CA THR A 50 19.58 -11.55 -28.03
C THR A 50 20.09 -10.69 -29.18
N ALA A 51 20.77 -9.58 -28.90
CA ALA A 51 21.45 -8.78 -29.91
C ALA A 51 22.77 -9.41 -30.41
N GLU A 52 23.34 -10.38 -29.70
CA GLU A 52 24.58 -11.07 -30.05
C GLU A 52 24.32 -12.42 -30.72
N PRO A 53 25.05 -12.81 -31.79
CA PRO A 53 24.80 -14.07 -32.50
C PRO A 53 24.88 -15.34 -31.64
N ALA A 54 25.70 -15.34 -30.59
CA ALA A 54 25.85 -16.46 -29.65
C ALA A 54 25.01 -16.28 -28.36
N GLY A 55 24.33 -15.17 -28.20
CA GLY A 55 23.67 -14.79 -26.95
C GLY A 55 22.46 -15.63 -26.59
N ALA A 56 21.77 -16.19 -27.60
CA ALA A 56 20.61 -17.05 -27.38
C ALA A 56 20.92 -18.29 -26.51
N ALA A 57 22.12 -18.87 -26.67
CA ALA A 57 22.56 -19.99 -25.83
C ALA A 57 22.86 -19.57 -24.38
N GLN A 58 23.32 -18.33 -24.19
CA GLN A 58 23.61 -17.77 -22.86
C GLN A 58 22.36 -17.30 -22.12
N ALA A 59 21.30 -16.96 -22.86
CA ALA A 59 20.02 -16.49 -22.31
C ALA A 59 19.19 -17.60 -21.62
N GLY A 60 19.55 -18.87 -21.75
CA GLY A 60 18.75 -20.07 -21.46
C GLY A 60 17.91 -20.05 -20.16
N ALA A 61 18.47 -19.61 -19.02
CA ALA A 61 17.74 -19.60 -17.73
C ALA A 61 16.98 -18.29 -17.45
N LEU A 62 17.29 -17.18 -18.14
CA LEU A 62 16.74 -15.86 -17.84
C LEU A 62 15.23 -15.77 -18.00
N PRO A 63 14.60 -16.36 -19.06
CA PRO A 63 13.14 -16.35 -19.18
C PRO A 63 12.43 -17.07 -18.03
N THR A 64 13.02 -18.16 -17.56
CA THR A 64 12.49 -18.89 -16.41
C THR A 64 12.63 -18.07 -15.12
N LEU A 65 13.78 -17.44 -14.91
CA LEU A 65 14.01 -16.56 -13.77
C LEU A 65 13.03 -15.37 -13.77
N TYR A 66 12.83 -14.72 -14.92
CA TYR A 66 11.84 -13.65 -15.07
C TYR A 66 10.44 -14.11 -14.67
N ARG A 67 10.02 -15.28 -15.19
CA ARG A 67 8.69 -15.84 -14.89
C ARG A 67 8.52 -16.14 -13.40
N VAL A 68 9.53 -16.74 -12.76
CA VAL A 68 9.48 -17.01 -11.31
C VAL A 68 9.40 -15.72 -10.50
N MET A 69 10.18 -14.70 -10.85
CA MET A 69 10.16 -13.40 -10.18
C MET A 69 8.79 -12.73 -10.32
N PHE A 70 8.30 -12.58 -11.56
CA PHE A 70 7.07 -11.87 -11.86
C PHE A 70 5.82 -12.62 -11.41
N GLU A 71 5.70 -13.90 -11.77
CA GLU A 71 4.44 -14.63 -11.58
C GLU A 71 4.28 -15.22 -10.19
N GLN A 72 5.37 -15.50 -9.49
CA GLN A 72 5.34 -16.19 -8.21
C GLN A 72 5.77 -15.29 -7.06
N LEU A 73 6.97 -14.72 -7.13
CA LEU A 73 7.53 -13.98 -6.01
C LEU A 73 6.85 -12.63 -5.80
N ALA A 74 6.54 -11.89 -6.86
CA ALA A 74 5.89 -10.59 -6.78
C ALA A 74 4.43 -10.67 -6.24
N ALA A 75 3.75 -11.79 -6.48
CA ALA A 75 2.36 -11.97 -6.07
C ALA A 75 2.16 -11.97 -4.54
N ILE A 76 3.14 -12.44 -3.78
CA ILE A 76 3.05 -12.53 -2.31
C ILE A 76 3.05 -11.14 -1.66
N PRO A 77 4.08 -10.28 -1.83
CA PRO A 77 4.07 -8.94 -1.24
C PRO A 77 2.94 -8.07 -1.77
N PHE A 78 2.55 -8.26 -3.04
CA PHE A 78 1.39 -7.61 -3.63
C PHE A 78 0.11 -7.93 -2.85
N ALA A 79 -0.20 -9.21 -2.63
CA ALA A 79 -1.42 -9.64 -1.94
C ALA A 79 -1.45 -9.18 -0.48
N ILE A 80 -0.31 -9.23 0.23
CA ILE A 80 -0.19 -8.75 1.61
C ILE A 80 -0.42 -7.23 1.64
N GLY A 81 0.23 -6.48 0.77
CA GLY A 81 0.06 -5.04 0.66
C GLY A 81 -1.38 -4.65 0.31
N ALA A 82 -2.01 -5.37 -0.62
CA ALA A 82 -3.41 -5.18 -0.99
C ALA A 82 -4.34 -5.41 0.21
N ALA A 83 -4.14 -6.49 0.97
CA ALA A 83 -4.93 -6.78 2.16
C ALA A 83 -4.80 -5.67 3.22
N MET A 84 -3.58 -5.16 3.47
CA MET A 84 -3.35 -4.04 4.40
C MET A 84 -4.03 -2.76 3.92
N PHE A 85 -3.95 -2.46 2.62
CA PHE A 85 -4.58 -1.29 2.01
C PHE A 85 -6.10 -1.34 2.11
N TYR A 86 -6.72 -2.45 1.73
CA TYR A 86 -8.18 -2.59 1.81
C TYR A 86 -8.68 -2.63 3.25
N TRP A 87 -7.92 -3.19 4.18
CA TRP A 87 -8.24 -3.11 5.60
C TRP A 87 -8.22 -1.67 6.12
N LEU A 88 -7.21 -0.89 5.70
CA LEU A 88 -7.13 0.52 6.04
C LEU A 88 -8.31 1.32 5.46
N LEU A 89 -8.65 1.11 4.18
CA LEU A 89 -9.81 1.73 3.54
C LEU A 89 -11.13 1.36 4.22
N PHE A 90 -11.26 0.10 4.66
CA PHE A 90 -12.43 -0.37 5.39
C PHE A 90 -12.59 0.31 6.74
N ARG A 91 -11.50 0.42 7.52
CA ARG A 91 -11.52 1.08 8.83
C ARG A 91 -11.71 2.58 8.75
N SER A 92 -11.11 3.23 7.78
CA SER A 92 -11.14 4.68 7.61
C SER A 92 -12.44 5.21 6.98
N ASN A 93 -13.24 4.35 6.33
CA ASN A 93 -14.39 4.74 5.50
C ASN A 93 -14.06 5.81 4.44
N LEU A 94 -12.82 5.81 3.95
CA LEU A 94 -12.37 6.72 2.88
C LEU A 94 -13.06 6.43 1.54
N VAL A 95 -13.48 5.17 1.35
CA VAL A 95 -14.28 4.72 0.20
C VAL A 95 -15.49 3.92 0.70
N PRO A 96 -16.51 3.68 -0.13
CA PRO A 96 -17.64 2.86 0.26
C PRO A 96 -17.21 1.48 0.74
N ARG A 97 -17.81 1.01 1.83
CA ARG A 97 -17.44 -0.26 2.48
C ARG A 97 -17.48 -1.47 1.56
N TRP A 98 -18.46 -1.53 0.63
CA TRP A 98 -18.57 -2.65 -0.31
C TRP A 98 -17.31 -2.80 -1.17
N LEU A 99 -16.68 -1.68 -1.55
CA LEU A 99 -15.47 -1.66 -2.37
C LEU A 99 -14.25 -2.18 -1.59
N SER A 100 -14.13 -1.80 -0.31
CA SER A 100 -13.08 -2.30 0.58
C SER A 100 -13.28 -3.78 0.93
N VAL A 101 -14.52 -4.22 1.18
CA VAL A 101 -14.86 -5.63 1.47
C VAL A 101 -14.57 -6.50 0.25
N TRP A 102 -14.91 -6.05 -0.95
CA TRP A 102 -14.58 -6.78 -2.18
C TRP A 102 -13.07 -6.98 -2.31
N GLY A 103 -12.24 -5.92 -2.13
CA GLY A 103 -10.78 -6.04 -2.15
C GLY A 103 -10.23 -6.98 -1.08
N LEU A 104 -10.75 -6.90 0.16
CA LEU A 104 -10.37 -7.80 1.25
C LEU A 104 -10.71 -9.28 0.97
N ALA A 105 -11.85 -9.54 0.35
CA ALA A 105 -12.26 -10.91 0.01
C ALA A 105 -11.44 -11.49 -1.14
N THR A 106 -11.00 -10.65 -2.09
CA THR A 106 -10.27 -11.09 -3.29
C THR A 106 -8.76 -11.17 -3.09
N ALA A 107 -8.18 -10.44 -2.14
CA ALA A 107 -6.75 -10.52 -1.84
C ALA A 107 -6.29 -11.93 -1.40
N PRO A 108 -7.00 -12.68 -0.53
CA PRO A 108 -6.67 -14.08 -0.22
C PRO A 108 -6.80 -15.01 -1.43
N LEU A 109 -7.77 -14.77 -2.33
CA LEU A 109 -7.92 -15.56 -3.57
C LEU A 109 -6.72 -15.37 -4.48
N TYR A 110 -6.25 -14.12 -4.62
CA TYR A 110 -5.04 -13.81 -5.36
C TYR A 110 -3.80 -14.51 -4.80
N MET A 111 -3.64 -14.48 -3.47
CA MET A 111 -2.58 -15.19 -2.76
C MET A 111 -2.69 -16.71 -2.99
N GLY A 112 -3.88 -17.28 -2.90
CA GLY A 112 -4.15 -18.70 -3.15
C GLY A 112 -3.79 -19.12 -4.57
N ALA A 113 -4.09 -18.27 -5.58
CA ALA A 113 -3.68 -18.51 -6.98
C ALA A 113 -2.16 -18.53 -7.13
N ALA A 114 -1.44 -17.62 -6.47
CA ALA A 114 0.02 -17.59 -6.48
C ALA A 114 0.62 -18.88 -5.91
N PHE A 115 0.12 -19.38 -4.78
CA PHE A 115 0.56 -20.64 -4.19
C PHE A 115 0.18 -21.86 -5.05
N ALA A 116 -1.03 -21.85 -5.65
CA ALA A 116 -1.45 -22.91 -6.56
C ALA A 116 -0.51 -23.01 -7.77
N ARG A 117 -0.11 -21.87 -8.34
CA ARG A 117 0.85 -21.80 -9.44
C ARG A 117 2.22 -22.38 -9.04
N MET A 118 2.71 -22.10 -7.82
CA MET A 118 3.94 -22.71 -7.28
C MET A 118 3.82 -24.23 -7.17
N ALA A 119 2.63 -24.75 -6.92
CA ALA A 119 2.32 -26.18 -6.89
C ALA A 119 2.05 -26.79 -8.29
N GLY A 120 2.18 -26.01 -9.36
CA GLY A 120 1.93 -26.46 -10.73
C GLY A 120 0.45 -26.52 -11.13
N LEU A 121 -0.43 -25.89 -10.33
CA LEU A 121 -1.86 -25.79 -10.61
C LEU A 121 -2.18 -24.45 -11.27
N ASP A 122 -2.88 -24.48 -12.39
CA ASP A 122 -3.32 -23.26 -13.10
C ASP A 122 -4.68 -22.79 -12.55
N LEU A 123 -4.65 -21.88 -11.60
CA LEU A 123 -5.81 -21.20 -11.03
C LEU A 123 -5.73 -19.68 -11.23
N ASP A 124 -5.14 -19.23 -12.31
CA ASP A 124 -4.90 -17.80 -12.60
C ASP A 124 -6.17 -16.97 -12.67
N TRP A 125 -7.30 -17.59 -13.00
CA TRP A 125 -8.61 -16.94 -13.01
C TRP A 125 -9.02 -16.39 -11.62
N LEU A 126 -8.46 -16.91 -10.50
CA LEU A 126 -8.69 -16.38 -9.16
C LEU A 126 -8.02 -15.02 -8.93
N MET A 127 -7.08 -14.61 -9.78
CA MET A 127 -6.46 -13.29 -9.72
C MET A 127 -7.35 -12.20 -10.34
N PHE A 128 -8.21 -12.58 -11.28
CA PHE A 128 -9.05 -11.65 -12.04
C PHE A 128 -10.00 -10.80 -11.17
N PRO A 129 -10.70 -11.35 -10.14
CA PRO A 129 -11.61 -10.57 -9.31
C PRO A 129 -10.93 -9.39 -8.59
N LEU A 130 -9.66 -9.54 -8.17
CA LEU A 130 -8.90 -8.46 -7.54
C LEU A 130 -8.51 -7.40 -8.59
N ALA A 131 -8.09 -7.81 -9.78
CA ALA A 131 -7.75 -6.88 -10.86
C ALA A 131 -8.96 -6.02 -11.27
N VAL A 132 -10.14 -6.63 -11.42
CA VAL A 132 -11.38 -5.88 -11.69
C VAL A 132 -11.71 -4.91 -10.56
N GLN A 133 -11.54 -5.34 -9.31
CA GLN A 133 -11.82 -4.51 -8.15
C GLN A 133 -10.87 -3.30 -8.10
N GLU A 134 -9.57 -3.46 -8.40
CA GLU A 134 -8.62 -2.34 -8.48
C GLU A 134 -9.00 -1.34 -9.57
N MET A 135 -9.47 -1.82 -10.73
CA MET A 135 -9.97 -0.94 -11.80
C MET A 135 -11.21 -0.16 -11.36
N VAL A 136 -12.16 -0.81 -10.69
CA VAL A 136 -13.36 -0.15 -10.16
C VAL A 136 -12.98 0.86 -9.08
N LEU A 137 -12.03 0.54 -8.21
CA LEU A 137 -11.52 1.48 -7.20
C LEU A 137 -10.86 2.70 -7.87
N ALA A 138 -10.04 2.48 -8.89
CA ALA A 138 -9.38 3.57 -9.62
C ALA A 138 -10.42 4.51 -10.27
N VAL A 139 -11.41 3.96 -10.97
CA VAL A 139 -12.51 4.73 -11.56
C VAL A 139 -13.29 5.48 -10.48
N TRP A 140 -13.58 4.83 -9.34
CA TRP A 140 -14.26 5.48 -8.23
C TRP A 140 -13.48 6.68 -7.70
N LEU A 141 -12.17 6.52 -7.47
CA LEU A 141 -11.31 7.59 -6.96
C LEU A 141 -11.18 8.76 -7.94
N ILE A 142 -11.17 8.50 -9.25
CA ILE A 142 -11.16 9.54 -10.27
C ILE A 142 -12.49 10.29 -10.30
N ALA A 143 -13.62 9.59 -10.20
CA ALA A 143 -14.96 10.16 -10.35
C ALA A 143 -15.49 10.81 -9.06
N LYS A 144 -15.20 10.24 -7.89
CA LYS A 144 -15.79 10.65 -6.59
C LYS A 144 -14.73 11.11 -5.57
N GLY A 145 -13.47 10.67 -5.69
CA GLY A 145 -12.43 10.93 -4.71
C GLY A 145 -12.64 10.15 -3.40
N PHE A 146 -11.89 10.57 -2.38
CA PHE A 146 -12.07 10.09 -1.01
C PHE A 146 -13.20 10.81 -0.30
N ASN A 147 -13.80 10.16 0.69
CA ASN A 147 -14.81 10.77 1.56
C ASN A 147 -14.17 11.89 2.41
N LEU A 148 -14.55 13.14 2.14
CA LEU A 148 -13.99 14.33 2.78
C LEU A 148 -14.31 14.39 4.28
N GLU A 149 -15.46 13.90 4.73
CA GLU A 149 -15.82 13.84 6.16
C GLU A 149 -14.92 12.84 6.90
N ALA A 150 -14.60 11.71 6.28
CA ALA A 150 -13.68 10.74 6.86
C ALA A 150 -12.25 11.30 6.94
N LEU A 151 -11.80 12.03 5.92
CA LEU A 151 -10.52 12.73 5.94
C LEU A 151 -10.43 13.78 7.04
N ALA A 152 -11.48 14.57 7.23
CA ALA A 152 -11.53 15.59 8.28
C ALA A 152 -11.49 14.97 9.68
N ARG A 153 -12.21 13.87 9.92
CA ARG A 153 -12.15 13.12 11.19
C ARG A 153 -10.74 12.60 11.47
N GLY A 154 -10.10 11.95 10.51
CA GLY A 154 -8.72 11.47 10.67
C GLY A 154 -7.69 12.58 10.89
N ALA A 155 -7.95 13.80 10.39
CA ALA A 155 -7.11 14.96 10.67
C ALA A 155 -7.29 15.48 12.11
N HIS A 156 -8.52 15.44 12.63
CA HIS A 156 -8.83 15.86 14.00
C HIS A 156 -8.24 14.89 15.05
N ASP A 157 -8.40 13.58 14.80
CA ASP A 157 -7.89 12.53 15.68
C ASP A 157 -6.35 12.49 15.72
N ALA A 158 -5.68 12.92 14.64
CA ALA A 158 -4.22 12.99 14.53
C ALA A 158 -3.63 14.30 15.11
N SER A 159 -4.46 15.31 15.41
CA SER A 159 -4.01 16.53 16.09
C SER A 159 -3.79 16.22 17.57
N PRO A 160 -2.59 16.53 18.15
CA PRO A 160 -2.42 16.40 19.60
C PRO A 160 -3.53 17.20 20.28
N ALA A 161 -4.20 16.59 21.27
CA ALA A 161 -5.15 17.31 22.10
C ALA A 161 -4.45 18.58 22.56
N GLU A 162 -4.99 19.73 22.19
CA GLU A 162 -4.52 21.02 22.69
C GLU A 162 -4.61 20.94 24.19
N GLU A 163 -3.45 20.80 24.83
CA GLU A 163 -3.34 20.75 26.30
C GLU A 163 -4.11 21.97 26.81
N PRO A 164 -5.09 21.79 27.73
CA PRO A 164 -5.83 22.94 28.23
C PRO A 164 -4.79 23.92 28.74
N ARG A 165 -4.61 25.05 28.07
CA ARG A 165 -3.79 26.15 28.56
C ARG A 165 -4.21 26.34 30.02
N ALA A 166 -3.31 25.98 30.91
CA ALA A 166 -3.47 26.24 32.35
C ALA A 166 -3.84 27.71 32.48
N THR A 167 -5.12 27.96 32.67
CA THR A 167 -5.68 29.27 32.89
C THR A 167 -5.05 29.81 34.17
N SER A 168 -4.39 30.94 33.96
CA SER A 168 -4.16 31.98 34.95
C SER A 168 -3.46 31.54 36.22
N ARG A 169 -2.16 31.66 36.23
CA ARG A 169 -1.49 32.15 37.42
C ARG A 169 -2.17 33.48 37.79
N ASN A 170 -3.06 33.39 38.77
CA ASN A 170 -3.57 34.55 39.50
C ASN A 170 -2.35 35.33 40.09
N PRO A 171 -2.11 36.57 39.70
CA PRO A 171 -1.09 37.37 40.39
C PRO A 171 -1.54 37.58 41.81
N GLN A 172 -0.85 36.93 42.74
CA GLN A 172 -1.01 37.19 44.18
C GLN A 172 -0.87 38.70 44.40
N VAL A 173 -1.97 39.34 44.75
CA VAL A 173 -1.99 40.73 45.21
C VAL A 173 -1.17 40.80 46.47
N PHE A 174 0.02 41.37 46.34
CA PHE A 174 0.89 41.69 47.50
C PHE A 174 0.21 42.82 48.28
N HIS A 175 -0.37 42.53 49.44
CA HIS A 175 -0.79 43.51 50.41
C HIS A 175 0.43 43.87 51.29
N PRO A 176 0.93 45.14 51.25
CA PRO A 176 1.89 45.60 52.24
C PRO A 176 1.20 45.74 53.61
N ALA A 177 1.80 45.17 54.64
CA ALA A 177 1.35 45.33 56.02
C ALA A 177 1.53 46.82 56.46
N PRO A 178 0.58 47.35 57.26
CA PRO A 178 0.74 48.69 57.82
C PRO A 178 1.82 48.69 58.89
N GLY A 179 2.75 49.69 58.84
CA GLY A 179 3.81 49.88 59.75
C GLY A 179 3.30 50.36 61.17
N VAL A 180 4.03 49.91 62.15
CA VAL A 180 4.13 50.57 63.51
C VAL A 180 5.57 50.91 63.72
#